data_4ae10358e2f31e8fe5adea11a9da0b4d
#
_entry.id   4ae10358e2f31e8fe5adea11a9da0b4d
#
_cell.length_a   1.000
_cell.length_b   1.000
_cell.length_c   1.000
_cell.angle_alpha   90.00
_cell.angle_beta   90.00
_cell.angle_gamma   90.00
#
_symmetry.space_group_name_H-M   'P 1'
#
loop_
_entity.id
_entity.type
_entity.pdbx_description
1 polymer ?
#
loop_
_entity_poly.entity_id
_entity_poly.type
_entity_poly.pdbx_seq_one_letter_code
_entity_poly.pdbx_strand_id
1 'polypeptide(L)'
;QSSAASDVYKRQMEMRGIVKRFPGVLANDQVDFDVHSGEVHALLGENGAGKSTLMKQLYGLYRPDEGQILFDGKTEEIHSPSDAIALGVGMIHQHFMLVNTLTVAQNVALGLPSSRGMLTDLERVSERIEELAALYGLDVDPDAYVWQLSVGQQQRVEIIKALYRGAALLILDEPTAVLTPQEVDDFFVTLKQMSEDGHALIFISHKLDEVMAFSHRVTVLRDGRNVGTVQTADTSKRELAEMMVGRQLDFNPTRPAVEIGQPRLVIKNLEALSDRETPALRSVSLEVHAGEVLGLAGVSGNGQPELAQVIAGLRPASAGQVLLDGKEITNHSPKEIITLGLAYIPEERNRDGMIKDFTVAENLIMRDTDQEPFSKRGFLNFKAISSQANQMVRRFVIKTPSIETPMKSLSGGNAQKVILARELSRQPSVLLAAQPTRGVDIGAT
;
A
#
# COMPACT_ATOMS: atom_id res chain seq x y z
N GLN A 1 26.74 29.46 35.09
CA GLN A 1 26.36 29.86 33.75
C GLN A 1 26.16 28.64 32.92
N SER A 2 24.88 28.30 32.76
CA SER A 2 24.38 27.23 31.93
C SER A 2 24.42 27.68 30.47
N SER A 3 25.32 27.15 29.68
CA SER A 3 25.12 27.07 28.26
C SER A 3 24.73 25.63 27.96
N ALA A 4 23.45 25.31 28.12
CA ALA A 4 22.87 24.17 27.44
C ALA A 4 23.03 24.46 25.96
N ALA A 5 23.98 23.78 25.35
CA ALA A 5 24.16 23.72 23.94
C ALA A 5 22.82 23.24 23.34
N SER A 6 22.16 24.09 22.60
CA SER A 6 21.32 23.64 21.52
C SER A 6 22.26 22.89 20.56
N ASP A 7 22.31 21.57 20.67
CA ASP A 7 22.80 20.73 19.59
C ASP A 7 21.89 21.02 18.38
N VAL A 8 22.33 21.99 17.60
CA VAL A 8 21.71 22.33 16.31
C VAL A 8 22.05 21.15 15.42
N TYR A 9 21.13 20.19 15.31
CA TYR A 9 21.17 19.18 14.26
C TYR A 9 21.43 19.90 12.95
N LYS A 10 22.60 19.65 12.36
CA LYS A 10 22.96 20.27 11.09
C LYS A 10 22.01 19.76 10.03
N ARG A 11 21.30 20.64 9.34
CA ARG A 11 20.44 20.24 8.21
C ARG A 11 21.31 19.60 7.16
N GLN A 12 21.02 18.34 6.88
CA GLN A 12 21.76 17.58 5.88
C GLN A 12 21.18 17.80 4.48
N MET A 13 19.84 17.87 4.37
CA MET A 13 19.15 18.06 3.09
C MET A 13 17.92 18.95 3.28
N GLU A 14 17.68 19.82 2.28
CA GLU A 14 16.49 20.66 2.21
C GLU A 14 15.93 20.66 0.77
N MET A 15 14.63 20.60 0.66
CA MET A 15 13.85 20.83 -0.56
C MET A 15 13.02 22.09 -0.33
N ARG A 16 13.12 23.08 -1.21
CA ARG A 16 12.45 24.37 -1.07
C ARG A 16 11.59 24.68 -2.27
N GLY A 17 10.29 24.93 -2.05
CA GLY A 17 9.33 25.34 -3.07
C GLY A 17 9.18 24.32 -4.21
N ILE A 18 9.26 23.04 -3.93
CA ILE A 18 9.25 21.99 -4.96
C ILE A 18 7.90 21.90 -5.64
N VAL A 19 7.92 22.04 -6.97
CA VAL A 19 6.74 21.83 -7.81
C VAL A 19 6.99 20.72 -8.81
N LYS A 20 5.99 19.82 -8.95
CA LYS A 20 5.98 18.77 -9.98
C LYS A 20 4.62 18.61 -10.61
N ARG A 21 4.60 18.77 -11.93
CA ARG A 21 3.39 18.64 -12.77
C ARG A 21 3.50 17.40 -13.65
N PHE A 22 2.42 16.67 -13.77
CA PHE A 22 2.20 15.66 -14.79
C PHE A 22 0.95 16.05 -15.60
N PRO A 23 0.72 15.47 -16.79
CA PRO A 23 -0.47 15.74 -17.56
C PRO A 23 -1.76 15.55 -16.73
N GLY A 24 -2.45 16.66 -16.45
CA GLY A 24 -3.69 16.66 -15.66
C GLY A 24 -3.55 16.55 -14.14
N VAL A 25 -2.31 16.51 -13.58
CA VAL A 25 -2.07 16.36 -12.14
C VAL A 25 -0.94 17.28 -11.67
N LEU A 26 -1.20 18.07 -10.64
CA LEU A 26 -0.18 18.77 -9.87
C LEU A 26 0.19 17.90 -8.68
N ALA A 27 1.29 17.16 -8.80
CA ALA A 27 1.69 16.15 -7.82
C ALA A 27 2.39 16.72 -6.59
N ASN A 28 3.18 17.81 -6.78
CA ASN A 28 3.75 18.59 -5.69
C ASN A 28 3.53 20.07 -6.02
N ASP A 29 3.13 20.86 -5.04
CA ASP A 29 2.77 22.26 -5.16
C ASP A 29 3.44 23.06 -4.04
N GLN A 30 4.58 23.71 -4.36
CA GLN A 30 5.38 24.53 -3.44
C GLN A 30 5.74 23.79 -2.14
N VAL A 31 6.23 22.54 -2.26
CA VAL A 31 6.55 21.71 -1.10
C VAL A 31 7.91 22.07 -0.53
N ASP A 32 7.94 22.41 0.76
CA ASP A 32 9.15 22.49 1.57
C ASP A 32 9.27 21.21 2.43
N PHE A 33 10.49 20.66 2.45
CA PHE A 33 10.82 19.47 3.24
C PHE A 33 12.30 19.47 3.60
N ASP A 34 12.67 19.08 4.82
CA ASP A 34 14.06 19.01 5.26
C ASP A 34 14.29 17.78 6.14
N VAL A 35 15.55 17.35 6.24
CA VAL A 35 15.98 16.32 7.17
C VAL A 35 17.34 16.65 7.77
N HIS A 36 17.53 16.29 9.05
CA HIS A 36 18.77 16.50 9.77
C HIS A 36 19.58 15.20 9.88
N SER A 37 20.89 15.35 10.07
CA SER A 37 21.76 14.21 10.36
C SER A 37 21.33 13.52 11.65
N GLY A 38 21.26 12.18 11.67
CA GLY A 38 20.80 11.39 12.82
C GLY A 38 19.30 11.47 13.09
N GLU A 39 18.52 12.04 12.16
CA GLU A 39 17.08 12.18 12.29
C GLU A 39 16.34 11.07 11.53
N VAL A 40 15.27 10.57 12.13
CA VAL A 40 14.23 9.82 11.43
C VAL A 40 13.04 10.77 11.18
N HIS A 41 12.89 11.22 9.96
CA HIS A 41 11.80 12.11 9.55
C HIS A 41 10.75 11.33 8.77
N ALA A 42 9.55 11.19 9.33
CA ALA A 42 8.45 10.54 8.65
C ALA A 42 7.77 11.46 7.64
N LEU A 43 7.54 10.96 6.43
CA LEU A 43 6.73 11.63 5.41
C LEU A 43 5.39 10.90 5.29
N LEU A 44 4.35 11.51 5.83
CA LEU A 44 3.02 10.95 5.98
C LEU A 44 2.04 11.58 4.98
N GLY A 45 0.98 10.89 4.63
CA GLY A 45 -0.09 11.39 3.75
C GLY A 45 -0.86 10.26 3.09
N GLU A 46 -2.03 10.55 2.54
CA GLU A 46 -2.84 9.57 1.80
C GLU A 46 -2.17 9.14 0.50
N ASN A 47 -2.69 8.06 -0.11
CA ASN A 47 -2.25 7.63 -1.43
C ASN A 47 -2.56 8.72 -2.46
N GLY A 48 -1.54 9.08 -3.26
CA GLY A 48 -1.66 10.20 -4.21
C GLY A 48 -1.37 11.58 -3.61
N ALA A 49 -1.01 11.70 -2.33
CA ALA A 49 -0.63 12.97 -1.70
C ALA A 49 0.70 13.56 -2.20
N GLY A 50 1.43 12.88 -3.08
CA GLY A 50 2.68 13.37 -3.66
C GLY A 50 3.96 12.87 -2.98
N LYS A 51 3.89 12.02 -1.93
CA LYS A 51 5.06 11.54 -1.16
C LYS A 51 6.14 10.88 -2.01
N SER A 52 5.78 9.80 -2.72
CA SER A 52 6.75 9.07 -3.57
C SER A 52 7.21 9.92 -4.75
N THR A 53 6.40 10.87 -5.23
CA THR A 53 6.81 11.83 -6.27
C THR A 53 7.88 12.77 -5.73
N LEU A 54 7.72 13.32 -4.53
CA LEU A 54 8.70 14.19 -3.88
C LEU A 54 10.03 13.45 -3.69
N MET A 55 10.00 12.23 -3.17
CA MET A 55 11.21 11.43 -2.94
C MET A 55 11.89 10.97 -4.24
N LYS A 56 11.12 10.69 -5.29
CA LYS A 56 11.69 10.39 -6.62
C LYS A 56 12.40 11.58 -7.25
N GLN A 57 12.04 12.83 -6.88
CA GLN A 57 12.79 14.02 -7.28
C GLN A 57 14.11 14.11 -6.50
N LEU A 58 14.09 13.83 -5.20
CA LEU A 58 15.29 13.79 -4.37
C LEU A 58 16.27 12.68 -4.85
N TYR A 59 15.74 11.56 -5.29
CA TYR A 59 16.54 10.44 -5.79
C TYR A 59 16.91 10.56 -7.28
N GLY A 60 16.51 11.65 -7.98
CA GLY A 60 16.89 11.90 -9.37
C GLY A 60 16.13 11.09 -10.44
N LEU A 61 15.02 10.42 -10.07
CA LEU A 61 14.13 9.76 -11.03
C LEU A 61 13.20 10.74 -11.75
N TYR A 62 12.88 11.85 -11.11
CA TYR A 62 12.14 12.97 -11.69
C TYR A 62 12.90 14.27 -11.40
N ARG A 63 12.78 15.23 -12.30
CA ARG A 63 13.27 16.60 -12.05
C ARG A 63 12.13 17.45 -11.52
N PRO A 64 12.36 18.31 -10.51
CA PRO A 64 11.39 19.34 -10.15
C PRO A 64 11.17 20.29 -11.33
N ASP A 65 9.95 20.78 -11.48
CA ASP A 65 9.63 21.79 -12.48
C ASP A 65 9.96 23.20 -11.95
N GLU A 66 9.87 23.39 -10.60
CA GLU A 66 10.28 24.58 -9.87
C GLU A 66 10.81 24.16 -8.48
N GLY A 67 11.54 25.08 -7.84
CA GLY A 67 12.15 24.85 -6.55
C GLY A 67 13.61 24.42 -6.64
N GLN A 68 14.21 24.10 -5.49
CA GLN A 68 15.63 23.73 -5.39
C GLN A 68 15.84 22.69 -4.29
N ILE A 69 16.88 21.88 -4.48
CA ILE A 69 17.34 20.88 -3.52
C ILE A 69 18.71 21.32 -3.02
N LEU A 70 18.89 21.32 -1.71
CA LEU A 70 20.13 21.73 -1.07
C LEU A 70 20.68 20.58 -0.22
N PHE A 71 22.00 20.39 -0.28
CA PHE A 71 22.75 19.53 0.62
C PHE A 71 23.77 20.37 1.38
N ASP A 72 23.80 20.28 2.69
CA ASP A 72 24.64 21.11 3.56
C ASP A 72 24.59 22.62 3.23
N GLY A 73 23.40 23.11 2.83
CA GLY A 73 23.15 24.50 2.47
C GLY A 73 23.60 24.91 1.06
N LYS A 74 24.12 23.99 0.25
CA LYS A 74 24.49 24.22 -1.15
C LYS A 74 23.42 23.67 -2.06
N THR A 75 23.01 24.44 -3.05
CA THR A 75 22.07 23.99 -4.08
C THR A 75 22.77 22.97 -4.98
N GLU A 76 22.15 21.82 -5.14
CA GLU A 76 22.62 20.73 -5.98
C GLU A 76 21.59 20.41 -7.07
N GLU A 77 22.09 20.14 -8.27
CA GLU A 77 21.26 19.69 -9.39
C GLU A 77 21.34 18.18 -9.54
N ILE A 78 20.22 17.49 -9.28
CA ILE A 78 20.13 16.05 -9.37
C ILE A 78 19.42 15.69 -10.67
N HIS A 79 20.16 15.12 -11.61
CA HIS A 79 19.65 14.76 -12.94
C HIS A 79 19.40 13.28 -13.11
N SER A 80 19.99 12.45 -12.24
CA SER A 80 19.94 10.99 -12.29
C SER A 80 20.09 10.37 -10.90
N PRO A 81 19.70 9.10 -10.71
CA PRO A 81 20.00 8.36 -9.47
C PRO A 81 21.50 8.29 -9.16
N SER A 82 22.38 8.32 -10.18
CA SER A 82 23.83 8.33 -9.98
C SER A 82 24.30 9.60 -9.27
N ASP A 83 23.69 10.75 -9.57
CA ASP A 83 24.01 12.03 -8.92
C ASP A 83 23.56 12.00 -7.46
N ALA A 84 22.35 11.48 -7.19
CA ALA A 84 21.84 11.30 -5.83
C ALA A 84 22.73 10.37 -4.99
N ILE A 85 23.17 9.25 -5.56
CA ILE A 85 24.09 8.32 -4.91
C ILE A 85 25.45 8.99 -4.62
N ALA A 86 25.97 9.80 -5.54
CA ALA A 86 27.21 10.54 -5.33
C ALA A 86 27.11 11.57 -4.19
N LEU A 87 25.90 12.10 -3.93
CA LEU A 87 25.59 12.96 -2.78
C LEU A 87 25.30 12.17 -1.49
N GLY A 88 25.42 10.84 -1.51
CA GLY A 88 25.17 9.97 -0.38
C GLY A 88 23.70 9.68 -0.11
N VAL A 89 22.82 9.79 -1.12
CA VAL A 89 21.40 9.42 -1.00
C VAL A 89 21.20 7.98 -1.45
N GLY A 90 20.65 7.14 -0.58
CA GLY A 90 20.18 5.79 -0.88
C GLY A 90 18.64 5.74 -0.88
N MET A 91 18.04 4.86 -1.69
CA MET A 91 16.60 4.66 -1.71
C MET A 91 16.27 3.17 -1.69
N ILE A 92 15.44 2.79 -0.73
CA ILE A 92 14.83 1.46 -0.64
C ILE A 92 13.39 1.59 -1.13
N HIS A 93 13.12 0.96 -2.27
CA HIS A 93 11.83 1.04 -2.95
C HIS A 93 10.80 0.10 -2.32
N GLN A 94 9.52 0.42 -2.49
CA GLN A 94 8.40 -0.44 -2.07
C GLN A 94 8.46 -1.85 -2.71
N HIS A 95 8.99 -1.96 -3.93
CA HIS A 95 9.30 -3.23 -4.60
C HIS A 95 10.81 -3.35 -4.72
N PHE A 96 11.37 -4.44 -4.26
CA PHE A 96 12.82 -4.65 -4.27
C PHE A 96 13.40 -4.62 -5.68
N MET A 97 14.51 -3.91 -5.81
CA MET A 97 15.26 -3.77 -7.05
C MET A 97 16.44 -4.74 -7.08
N LEU A 98 16.14 -6.03 -6.79
CA LEU A 98 17.12 -7.13 -6.79
C LEU A 98 16.93 -8.04 -8.00
N VAL A 99 18.02 -8.53 -8.54
CA VAL A 99 18.02 -9.52 -9.62
C VAL A 99 17.99 -10.91 -8.99
N ASN A 100 16.88 -11.62 -9.11
CA ASN A 100 16.63 -12.89 -8.43
C ASN A 100 17.65 -13.99 -8.76
N THR A 101 18.20 -14.00 -9.98
CA THR A 101 19.16 -15.01 -10.46
C THR A 101 20.60 -14.75 -10.04
N LEU A 102 20.88 -13.63 -9.39
CA LEU A 102 22.20 -13.26 -8.90
C LEU A 102 22.32 -13.52 -7.40
N THR A 103 23.57 -13.71 -6.93
CA THR A 103 23.85 -13.75 -5.49
C THR A 103 23.73 -12.35 -4.87
N VAL A 104 23.71 -12.28 -3.54
CA VAL A 104 23.71 -11.02 -2.78
C VAL A 104 24.94 -10.18 -3.17
N ALA A 105 26.14 -10.77 -3.13
CA ALA A 105 27.36 -10.06 -3.50
C ALA A 105 27.34 -9.53 -4.93
N GLN A 106 26.80 -10.31 -5.88
CA GLN A 106 26.63 -9.87 -7.26
C GLN A 106 25.64 -8.72 -7.38
N ASN A 107 24.52 -8.75 -6.65
CA ASN A 107 23.53 -7.66 -6.64
C ASN A 107 24.10 -6.35 -6.06
N VAL A 108 24.89 -6.44 -4.99
CA VAL A 108 25.57 -5.26 -4.40
C VAL A 108 26.59 -4.68 -5.35
N ALA A 109 27.35 -5.55 -6.04
CA ALA A 109 28.40 -5.16 -6.98
C ALA A 109 27.90 -4.53 -8.29
N LEU A 110 26.61 -4.72 -8.64
CA LEU A 110 26.05 -4.20 -9.90
C LEU A 110 26.28 -2.68 -10.05
N GLY A 111 26.95 -2.30 -11.15
CA GLY A 111 27.20 -0.90 -11.48
C GLY A 111 28.31 -0.23 -10.67
N LEU A 112 29.06 -0.98 -9.86
CA LEU A 112 30.22 -0.43 -9.15
C LEU A 112 31.51 -0.60 -9.98
N PRO A 113 32.45 0.35 -9.89
CA PRO A 113 33.77 0.18 -10.48
C PRO A 113 34.51 -0.95 -9.75
N SER A 114 35.17 -1.82 -10.50
CA SER A 114 35.92 -2.95 -9.95
C SER A 114 37.38 -2.59 -9.70
N SER A 115 37.94 -3.08 -8.58
CA SER A 115 39.37 -3.03 -8.28
C SER A 115 40.20 -3.93 -9.22
N ARG A 116 39.57 -4.94 -9.88
CA ARG A 116 40.21 -5.88 -10.83
C ARG A 116 39.94 -5.51 -12.30
N GLY A 117 39.65 -4.24 -12.59
CA GLY A 117 39.41 -3.76 -13.97
C GLY A 117 38.10 -4.30 -14.56
N MET A 118 38.17 -5.19 -15.57
CA MET A 118 36.96 -5.76 -16.20
C MET A 118 36.29 -6.88 -15.39
N LEU A 119 36.94 -7.44 -14.38
CA LEU A 119 36.41 -8.52 -13.54
C LEU A 119 35.90 -7.94 -12.20
N THR A 120 34.71 -8.29 -11.79
CA THR A 120 34.17 -7.89 -10.49
C THR A 120 34.94 -8.60 -9.36
N ASP A 121 35.40 -7.85 -8.37
CA ASP A 121 36.07 -8.37 -7.19
C ASP A 121 35.04 -8.75 -6.11
N LEU A 122 34.39 -9.90 -6.31
CA LEU A 122 33.31 -10.35 -5.44
C LEU A 122 33.81 -10.69 -4.01
N GLU A 123 35.05 -11.15 -3.86
CA GLU A 123 35.65 -11.47 -2.57
C GLU A 123 35.67 -10.24 -1.66
N ARG A 124 36.20 -9.13 -2.17
CA ARG A 124 36.20 -7.85 -1.44
C ARG A 124 34.78 -7.31 -1.18
N VAL A 125 33.85 -7.55 -2.12
CA VAL A 125 32.44 -7.16 -1.92
C VAL A 125 31.82 -7.97 -0.81
N SER A 126 32.04 -9.29 -0.76
CA SER A 126 31.53 -10.17 0.30
C SER A 126 32.10 -9.80 1.68
N GLU A 127 33.42 -9.58 1.80
CA GLU A 127 34.04 -9.11 3.04
C GLU A 127 33.37 -7.82 3.57
N ARG A 128 33.15 -6.85 2.68
CA ARG A 128 32.52 -5.59 3.09
C ARG A 128 31.04 -5.75 3.43
N ILE A 129 30.31 -6.67 2.81
CA ILE A 129 28.93 -7.03 3.17
C ILE A 129 28.90 -7.61 4.59
N GLU A 130 29.81 -8.54 4.90
CA GLU A 130 29.91 -9.15 6.23
C GLU A 130 30.23 -8.13 7.32
N GLU A 131 31.15 -7.19 7.06
CA GLU A 131 31.46 -6.08 7.99
C GLU A 131 30.21 -5.22 8.28
N LEU A 132 29.48 -4.81 7.23
CA LEU A 132 28.27 -4.00 7.39
C LEU A 132 27.14 -4.80 8.06
N ALA A 133 27.00 -6.08 7.72
CA ALA A 133 26.05 -6.98 8.31
C ALA A 133 26.30 -7.14 9.84
N ALA A 134 27.57 -7.33 10.22
CA ALA A 134 27.96 -7.42 11.62
C ALA A 134 27.74 -6.10 12.37
N LEU A 135 28.03 -4.94 11.75
CA LEU A 135 27.86 -3.61 12.35
C LEU A 135 26.40 -3.32 12.71
N TYR A 136 25.46 -3.65 11.82
CA TYR A 136 24.03 -3.32 11.96
C TYR A 136 23.16 -4.51 12.38
N GLY A 137 23.77 -5.65 12.76
CA GLY A 137 23.02 -6.84 13.17
C GLY A 137 22.15 -7.44 12.06
N LEU A 138 22.55 -7.27 10.80
CA LEU A 138 21.83 -7.77 9.64
C LEU A 138 22.33 -9.18 9.30
N ASP A 139 21.42 -10.16 9.35
CA ASP A 139 21.74 -11.54 8.93
C ASP A 139 21.61 -11.62 7.39
N VAL A 140 22.76 -11.55 6.71
CA VAL A 140 22.86 -11.56 5.23
C VAL A 140 24.04 -12.44 4.81
N ASP A 141 23.76 -13.47 4.01
CA ASP A 141 24.75 -14.34 3.38
C ASP A 141 25.12 -13.80 1.98
N PRO A 142 26.38 -13.35 1.73
CA PRO A 142 26.81 -12.82 0.45
C PRO A 142 26.68 -13.80 -0.73
N ASP A 143 26.78 -15.10 -0.48
CA ASP A 143 26.77 -16.15 -1.49
C ASP A 143 25.37 -16.68 -1.80
N ALA A 144 24.37 -16.36 -0.94
CA ALA A 144 22.98 -16.76 -1.18
C ALA A 144 22.41 -16.12 -2.44
N TYR A 145 21.66 -16.89 -3.23
CA TYR A 145 20.90 -16.35 -4.35
C TYR A 145 19.65 -15.62 -3.87
N VAL A 146 19.32 -14.47 -4.47
CA VAL A 146 18.19 -13.64 -4.05
C VAL A 146 16.86 -14.39 -4.07
N TRP A 147 16.64 -15.30 -5.03
CA TRP A 147 15.42 -16.12 -5.09
C TRP A 147 15.22 -17.08 -3.91
N GLN A 148 16.28 -17.37 -3.15
CA GLN A 148 16.24 -18.23 -1.96
C GLN A 148 15.85 -17.46 -0.68
N LEU A 149 15.96 -16.12 -0.73
CA LEU A 149 15.79 -15.26 0.42
C LEU A 149 14.31 -15.00 0.72
N SER A 150 13.96 -14.98 2.00
CA SER A 150 12.69 -14.44 2.45
C SER A 150 12.57 -12.95 2.12
N VAL A 151 11.35 -12.42 2.16
CA VAL A 151 11.08 -11.00 1.91
C VAL A 151 11.86 -10.10 2.88
N GLY A 152 11.92 -10.44 4.16
CA GLY A 152 12.69 -9.71 5.16
C GLY A 152 14.20 -9.76 4.89
N GLN A 153 14.74 -10.90 4.43
CA GLN A 153 16.15 -11.00 4.03
C GLN A 153 16.45 -10.15 2.79
N GLN A 154 15.57 -10.14 1.78
CA GLN A 154 15.73 -9.28 0.60
C GLN A 154 15.77 -7.80 0.98
N GLN A 155 14.99 -7.39 1.97
CA GLN A 155 15.02 -6.02 2.48
C GLN A 155 16.35 -5.68 3.15
N ARG A 156 16.92 -6.60 3.95
CA ARG A 156 18.25 -6.43 4.55
C ARG A 156 19.32 -6.26 3.47
N VAL A 157 19.21 -7.01 2.37
CA VAL A 157 20.11 -6.86 1.20
C VAL A 157 20.00 -5.47 0.56
N GLU A 158 18.79 -4.90 0.42
CA GLU A 158 18.61 -3.53 -0.09
C GLU A 158 19.25 -2.48 0.84
N ILE A 159 19.16 -2.68 2.16
CA ILE A 159 19.85 -1.80 3.14
C ILE A 159 21.37 -1.91 2.96
N ILE A 160 21.90 -3.13 2.97
CA ILE A 160 23.34 -3.38 2.75
C ILE A 160 23.82 -2.75 1.44
N LYS A 161 23.05 -2.90 0.36
CA LYS A 161 23.38 -2.31 -0.94
C LYS A 161 23.47 -0.78 -0.89
N ALA A 162 22.58 -0.12 -0.16
CA ALA A 162 22.61 1.33 0.03
C ALA A 162 23.81 1.76 0.90
N LEU A 163 24.05 1.07 2.00
CA LEU A 163 25.19 1.33 2.92
C LEU A 163 26.53 1.07 2.24
N TYR A 164 26.65 0.00 1.45
CA TYR A 164 27.86 -0.31 0.68
C TYR A 164 28.25 0.84 -0.26
N ARG A 165 27.23 1.55 -0.80
CA ARG A 165 27.42 2.73 -1.65
C ARG A 165 27.68 4.02 -0.87
N GLY A 166 27.78 3.96 0.47
CA GLY A 166 28.06 5.10 1.32
C GLY A 166 26.88 6.03 1.55
N ALA A 167 25.65 5.51 1.56
CA ALA A 167 24.47 6.32 1.82
C ALA A 167 24.53 6.92 3.23
N ALA A 168 24.50 8.25 3.32
CA ALA A 168 24.36 9.03 4.56
C ALA A 168 22.91 9.43 4.80
N LEU A 169 22.11 9.52 3.75
CA LEU A 169 20.66 9.74 3.76
C LEU A 169 19.95 8.56 3.11
N LEU A 170 19.02 7.92 3.82
CA LEU A 170 18.24 6.80 3.31
C LEU A 170 16.76 7.16 3.20
N ILE A 171 16.21 6.96 2.01
CA ILE A 171 14.77 7.07 1.72
C ILE A 171 14.17 5.66 1.79
N LEU A 172 13.17 5.46 2.64
CA LEU A 172 12.49 4.20 2.87
C LEU A 172 11.03 4.33 2.43
N ASP A 173 10.67 3.79 1.26
CA ASP A 173 9.31 3.91 0.69
C ASP A 173 8.47 2.70 1.08
N GLU A 174 7.60 2.87 2.10
CA GLU A 174 6.72 1.84 2.69
C GLU A 174 7.45 0.52 3.04
N PRO A 175 8.57 0.58 3.78
CA PRO A 175 9.47 -0.57 3.92
C PRO A 175 8.86 -1.75 4.70
N THR A 176 7.81 -1.52 5.48
CA THR A 176 7.18 -2.54 6.34
C THR A 176 5.94 -3.19 5.71
N ALA A 177 5.61 -2.85 4.46
CA ALA A 177 4.37 -3.29 3.82
C ALA A 177 4.26 -4.82 3.64
N VAL A 178 5.38 -5.50 3.58
CA VAL A 178 5.49 -6.94 3.26
C VAL A 178 6.15 -7.76 4.39
N LEU A 179 6.48 -7.13 5.51
CA LEU A 179 7.13 -7.76 6.66
C LEU A 179 6.11 -8.34 7.65
N THR A 180 6.51 -9.39 8.34
CA THR A 180 5.80 -9.88 9.51
C THR A 180 6.00 -8.93 10.70
N PRO A 181 5.14 -8.94 11.74
CA PRO A 181 5.31 -8.08 12.91
C PRO A 181 6.68 -8.23 13.58
N GLN A 182 7.21 -9.44 13.71
CA GLN A 182 8.52 -9.69 14.28
C GLN A 182 9.64 -9.08 13.42
N GLU A 183 9.57 -9.25 12.10
CA GLU A 183 10.55 -8.63 11.18
C GLU A 183 10.48 -7.10 11.21
N VAL A 184 9.31 -6.51 11.48
CA VAL A 184 9.15 -5.05 11.64
C VAL A 184 9.90 -4.57 12.88
N ASP A 185 9.79 -5.27 14.00
CA ASP A 185 10.49 -4.91 15.24
C ASP A 185 12.02 -4.96 15.04
N ASP A 186 12.55 -6.03 14.46
CA ASP A 186 13.98 -6.17 14.15
C ASP A 186 14.47 -5.07 13.19
N PHE A 187 13.66 -4.75 12.19
CA PHE A 187 13.95 -3.70 11.22
C PHE A 187 14.07 -2.32 11.88
N PHE A 188 13.16 -1.97 12.79
CA PHE A 188 13.23 -0.70 13.51
C PHE A 188 14.43 -0.61 14.45
N VAL A 189 14.86 -1.71 15.06
CA VAL A 189 16.10 -1.75 15.85
C VAL A 189 17.31 -1.36 14.98
N THR A 190 17.43 -1.96 13.79
CA THR A 190 18.49 -1.64 12.84
C THR A 190 18.47 -0.17 12.42
N LEU A 191 17.29 0.35 12.03
CA LEU A 191 17.17 1.74 11.61
C LEU A 191 17.46 2.74 12.73
N LYS A 192 17.10 2.40 13.97
CA LYS A 192 17.44 3.21 15.14
C LYS A 192 18.94 3.31 15.33
N GLN A 193 19.65 2.19 15.26
CA GLN A 193 21.11 2.18 15.33
C GLN A 193 21.73 3.03 14.23
N MET A 194 21.25 2.93 12.99
CA MET A 194 21.73 3.77 11.89
C MET A 194 21.52 5.25 12.16
N SER A 195 20.37 5.64 12.73
CA SER A 195 20.10 7.03 13.11
C SER A 195 21.04 7.50 14.22
N GLU A 196 21.31 6.68 15.24
CA GLU A 196 22.27 6.96 16.31
C GLU A 196 23.71 7.09 15.77
N ASP A 197 24.05 6.38 14.69
CA ASP A 197 25.33 6.50 13.98
C ASP A 197 25.40 7.73 13.05
N GLY A 198 24.35 8.55 13.02
CA GLY A 198 24.30 9.82 12.29
C GLY A 198 23.68 9.75 10.90
N HIS A 199 23.17 8.59 10.43
CA HIS A 199 22.44 8.52 9.18
C HIS A 199 21.11 9.26 9.29
N ALA A 200 20.77 10.06 8.28
CA ALA A 200 19.44 10.64 8.14
C ALA A 200 18.50 9.63 7.46
N LEU A 201 17.31 9.46 8.00
CA LEU A 201 16.32 8.52 7.50
C LEU A 201 15.02 9.24 7.14
N ILE A 202 14.57 9.12 5.89
CA ILE A 202 13.24 9.55 5.47
C ILE A 202 12.35 8.32 5.39
N PHE A 203 11.36 8.25 6.27
CA PHE A 203 10.48 7.10 6.42
C PHE A 203 9.09 7.42 5.86
N ILE A 204 8.75 6.85 4.69
CA ILE A 204 7.42 7.01 4.08
C ILE A 204 6.54 5.87 4.57
N SER A 205 5.46 6.20 5.25
CA SER A 205 4.47 5.23 5.69
C SER A 205 3.06 5.86 5.71
N HIS A 206 2.04 5.03 5.68
CA HIS A 206 0.67 5.40 6.00
C HIS A 206 0.18 4.75 7.30
N LYS A 207 1.04 3.97 7.98
CA LYS A 207 0.75 3.30 9.24
C LYS A 207 1.15 4.20 10.42
N LEU A 208 0.17 4.82 11.04
CA LEU A 208 0.38 5.78 12.13
C LEU A 208 1.10 5.17 13.34
N ASP A 209 0.87 3.89 13.64
CA ASP A 209 1.56 3.20 14.74
C ASP A 209 3.07 3.17 14.56
N GLU A 210 3.53 2.86 13.35
CA GLU A 210 4.95 2.83 13.00
C GLU A 210 5.57 4.23 13.08
N VAL A 211 4.88 5.23 12.53
CA VAL A 211 5.33 6.63 12.56
C VAL A 211 5.48 7.11 14.00
N MET A 212 4.47 6.89 14.85
CA MET A 212 4.50 7.30 16.26
C MET A 212 5.58 6.58 17.08
N ALA A 213 5.89 5.33 16.74
CA ALA A 213 6.87 4.54 17.48
C ALA A 213 8.31 4.86 17.09
N PHE A 214 8.55 5.29 15.86
CA PHE A 214 9.90 5.29 15.29
C PHE A 214 10.42 6.67 14.84
N SER A 215 9.56 7.60 14.43
CA SER A 215 10.02 8.90 13.91
C SER A 215 10.28 9.94 15.01
N HIS A 216 11.21 10.86 14.74
CA HIS A 216 11.45 12.04 15.57
C HIS A 216 10.52 13.18 15.17
N ARG A 217 10.32 13.37 13.86
CA ARG A 217 9.51 14.44 13.26
C ARG A 217 8.65 13.87 12.15
N VAL A 218 7.49 14.46 11.93
CA VAL A 218 6.52 14.03 10.91
C VAL A 218 6.12 15.22 10.06
N THR A 219 6.29 15.10 8.75
CA THR A 219 5.70 16.02 7.76
C THR A 219 4.50 15.36 7.11
N VAL A 220 3.37 16.05 7.10
CA VAL A 220 2.14 15.56 6.47
C VAL A 220 1.93 16.24 5.12
N LEU A 221 1.85 15.43 4.06
CA LEU A 221 1.45 15.87 2.72
C LEU A 221 -0.03 15.57 2.47
N ARG A 222 -0.73 16.52 1.88
CA ARG A 222 -2.11 16.37 1.39
C ARG A 222 -2.32 17.16 0.10
N ASP A 223 -2.89 16.51 -0.91
CA ASP A 223 -3.15 17.11 -2.22
C ASP A 223 -1.93 17.82 -2.83
N GLY A 224 -0.74 17.23 -2.68
CA GLY A 224 0.52 17.75 -3.20
C GLY A 224 1.18 18.87 -2.38
N ARG A 225 0.64 19.25 -1.22
CA ARG A 225 1.14 20.33 -0.37
C ARG A 225 1.57 19.84 1.00
N ASN A 226 2.53 20.51 1.60
CA ASN A 226 2.86 20.34 3.01
C ASN A 226 1.77 21.00 3.87
N VAL A 227 1.09 20.17 4.69
CA VAL A 227 0.05 20.63 5.62
C VAL A 227 0.65 21.10 6.93
N GLY A 228 1.76 20.51 7.33
CA GLY A 228 2.51 20.84 8.54
C GLY A 228 3.58 19.81 8.85
N THR A 229 4.57 20.27 9.62
CA THR A 229 5.64 19.43 10.19
C THR A 229 5.57 19.55 11.72
N VAL A 230 5.50 18.43 12.41
CA VAL A 230 5.34 18.36 13.88
C VAL A 230 6.39 17.43 14.49
N GLN A 231 6.75 17.65 15.75
CA GLN A 231 7.52 16.69 16.52
C GLN A 231 6.62 15.50 16.88
N THR A 232 7.11 14.29 16.74
CA THR A 232 6.32 13.08 17.03
C THR A 232 5.90 13.02 18.50
N ALA A 233 6.75 13.53 19.40
CA ALA A 233 6.46 13.58 20.84
C ALA A 233 5.32 14.55 21.21
N ASP A 234 5.05 15.55 20.36
CA ASP A 234 4.08 16.63 20.61
C ASP A 234 2.73 16.42 19.90
N THR A 235 2.55 15.28 19.23
CA THR A 235 1.35 14.98 18.44
C THR A 235 0.73 13.62 18.81
N SER A 236 -0.41 13.31 18.22
CA SER A 236 -1.13 12.05 18.41
C SER A 236 -1.53 11.41 17.08
N LYS A 237 -1.80 10.09 17.09
CA LYS A 237 -2.33 9.37 15.91
C LYS A 237 -3.58 10.04 15.34
N ARG A 238 -4.45 10.53 16.22
CA ARG A 238 -5.68 11.20 15.81
C ARG A 238 -5.39 12.49 15.07
N GLU A 239 -4.51 13.31 15.60
CA GLU A 239 -4.14 14.60 15.02
C GLU A 239 -3.45 14.40 13.66
N LEU A 240 -2.50 13.46 13.57
CA LEU A 240 -1.87 13.12 12.30
C LEU A 240 -2.88 12.62 11.26
N ALA A 241 -3.84 11.77 11.65
CA ALA A 241 -4.89 11.31 10.75
C ALA A 241 -5.80 12.45 10.29
N GLU A 242 -6.17 13.37 11.19
CA GLU A 242 -6.97 14.56 10.84
C GLU A 242 -6.19 15.51 9.90
N MET A 243 -4.87 15.67 10.09
CA MET A 243 -4.02 16.42 9.15
C MET A 243 -3.99 15.77 7.76
N MET A 244 -3.87 14.42 7.69
CA MET A 244 -3.86 13.68 6.43
C MET A 244 -5.16 13.83 5.65
N VAL A 245 -6.30 13.69 6.34
CA VAL A 245 -7.64 13.66 5.71
C VAL A 245 -8.23 15.06 5.55
N GLY A 246 -7.84 16.01 6.40
CA GLY A 246 -8.32 17.41 6.38
C GLY A 246 -9.70 17.62 7.00
N ARG A 247 -10.19 16.66 7.77
CA ARG A 247 -11.43 16.74 8.53
C ARG A 247 -11.30 15.97 9.83
N GLN A 248 -12.15 16.27 10.79
CA GLN A 248 -12.25 15.46 12.00
C GLN A 248 -12.68 14.03 11.65
N LEU A 249 -12.03 13.06 12.29
CA LEU A 249 -12.31 11.64 12.11
C LEU A 249 -13.00 11.10 13.36
N ASP A 250 -14.07 10.35 13.15
CA ASP A 250 -14.68 9.55 14.20
C ASP A 250 -14.04 8.16 14.24
N PHE A 251 -13.13 7.95 15.19
CA PHE A 251 -12.44 6.67 15.38
C PHE A 251 -13.31 5.64 16.13
N ASN A 252 -14.41 6.07 16.72
CA ASN A 252 -15.33 5.19 17.43
C ASN A 252 -16.76 5.40 16.92
N PRO A 253 -17.07 4.97 15.66
CA PRO A 253 -18.41 5.10 15.15
C PRO A 253 -19.39 4.36 16.06
N THR A 254 -20.42 5.07 16.51
CA THR A 254 -21.46 4.50 17.34
C THR A 254 -22.19 3.44 16.53
N ARG A 255 -22.12 2.18 16.94
CA ARG A 255 -22.89 1.12 16.32
C ARG A 255 -24.36 1.32 16.73
N PRO A 256 -25.28 1.50 15.77
CA PRO A 256 -26.69 1.50 16.14
C PRO A 256 -27.05 0.14 16.73
N ALA A 257 -27.88 0.11 17.74
CA ALA A 257 -28.45 -1.13 18.22
C ALA A 257 -29.34 -1.72 17.12
N VAL A 258 -28.93 -2.84 16.57
CA VAL A 258 -29.68 -3.55 15.53
C VAL A 258 -30.18 -4.86 16.13
N GLU A 259 -31.47 -5.15 15.99
CA GLU A 259 -32.01 -6.46 16.36
C GLU A 259 -31.51 -7.50 15.36
N ILE A 260 -30.90 -8.56 15.88
CA ILE A 260 -30.47 -9.70 15.07
C ILE A 260 -31.69 -10.46 14.61
N GLY A 261 -31.85 -10.57 13.29
CA GLY A 261 -32.99 -11.21 12.65
C GLY A 261 -32.75 -12.69 12.31
N GLN A 262 -33.46 -13.18 11.31
CA GLN A 262 -33.34 -14.58 10.83
C GLN A 262 -32.00 -14.82 10.11
N PRO A 263 -31.51 -16.06 10.08
CA PRO A 263 -30.33 -16.44 9.31
C PRO A 263 -30.49 -16.06 7.82
N ARG A 264 -29.48 -15.38 7.25
CA ARG A 264 -29.41 -15.00 5.84
C ARG A 264 -28.45 -15.87 5.06
N LEU A 265 -27.27 -16.15 5.64
CA LEU A 265 -26.29 -17.07 5.06
C LEU A 265 -26.05 -18.21 6.06
N VAL A 266 -26.21 -19.44 5.59
CA VAL A 266 -25.95 -20.64 6.41
C VAL A 266 -25.02 -21.56 5.66
N ILE A 267 -23.92 -21.92 6.28
CA ILE A 267 -22.92 -22.85 5.75
C ILE A 267 -22.89 -24.07 6.66
N LYS A 268 -22.96 -25.26 6.06
CA LYS A 268 -22.97 -26.53 6.78
C LYS A 268 -21.91 -27.47 6.24
N ASN A 269 -20.97 -27.86 7.11
CA ASN A 269 -19.91 -28.83 6.84
C ASN A 269 -19.22 -28.64 5.47
N LEU A 270 -18.91 -27.41 5.13
CA LEU A 270 -18.37 -27.02 3.83
C LEU A 270 -16.93 -27.50 3.69
N GLU A 271 -16.64 -28.17 2.58
CA GLU A 271 -15.32 -28.62 2.19
C GLU A 271 -14.97 -28.12 0.79
N ALA A 272 -13.70 -27.78 0.58
CA ALA A 272 -13.21 -27.38 -0.74
C ALA A 272 -11.70 -27.64 -0.85
N LEU A 273 -11.22 -27.79 -2.09
CA LEU A 273 -9.81 -27.94 -2.39
C LEU A 273 -9.19 -26.60 -2.76
N SER A 274 -7.89 -26.45 -2.49
CA SER A 274 -7.05 -25.36 -2.97
C SER A 274 -6.73 -25.51 -4.47
N ASP A 275 -6.04 -24.53 -5.07
CA ASP A 275 -5.55 -24.63 -6.45
C ASP A 275 -4.50 -25.72 -6.65
N ARG A 276 -3.94 -26.27 -5.55
CA ARG A 276 -2.99 -27.39 -5.53
C ARG A 276 -3.67 -28.73 -5.25
N GLU A 277 -5.00 -28.79 -5.32
CA GLU A 277 -5.81 -29.99 -5.03
C GLU A 277 -5.62 -30.54 -3.59
N THR A 278 -5.17 -29.71 -2.67
CA THR A 278 -5.08 -30.04 -1.24
C THR A 278 -6.31 -29.49 -0.49
N PRO A 279 -6.78 -30.16 0.59
CA PRO A 279 -7.91 -29.67 1.37
C PRO A 279 -7.66 -28.28 1.96
N ALA A 280 -8.41 -27.28 1.48
CA ALA A 280 -8.38 -25.89 1.94
C ALA A 280 -9.45 -25.62 3.00
N LEU A 281 -10.65 -26.16 2.81
CA LEU A 281 -11.75 -26.10 3.78
C LEU A 281 -12.03 -27.51 4.31
N ARG A 282 -12.19 -27.62 5.63
CA ARG A 282 -12.41 -28.90 6.32
C ARG A 282 -13.61 -28.77 7.22
N SER A 283 -14.79 -29.12 6.70
CA SER A 283 -16.08 -29.18 7.45
C SER A 283 -16.41 -27.82 8.13
N VAL A 284 -16.29 -26.71 7.39
CA VAL A 284 -16.58 -25.36 7.92
C VAL A 284 -18.09 -25.18 8.04
N SER A 285 -18.56 -24.74 9.22
CA SER A 285 -19.95 -24.39 9.48
C SER A 285 -20.04 -23.04 10.15
N LEU A 286 -20.92 -22.17 9.65
CA LEU A 286 -21.21 -20.84 10.23
C LEU A 286 -22.57 -20.33 9.77
N GLU A 287 -23.11 -19.36 10.50
CA GLU A 287 -24.35 -18.67 10.17
C GLU A 287 -24.15 -17.16 10.29
N VAL A 288 -24.79 -16.40 9.41
CA VAL A 288 -24.85 -14.94 9.46
C VAL A 288 -26.31 -14.52 9.40
N HIS A 289 -26.72 -13.69 10.35
CA HIS A 289 -28.10 -13.25 10.54
C HIS A 289 -28.35 -11.87 9.92
N ALA A 290 -29.60 -11.54 9.68
CA ALA A 290 -29.98 -10.18 9.28
C ALA A 290 -29.57 -9.17 10.36
N GLY A 291 -28.93 -8.05 9.95
CA GLY A 291 -28.41 -7.03 10.86
C GLY A 291 -27.10 -7.41 11.57
N GLU A 292 -26.57 -8.60 11.35
CA GLU A 292 -25.31 -9.06 11.92
C GLU A 292 -24.11 -8.72 11.03
N VAL A 293 -22.98 -8.38 11.68
CA VAL A 293 -21.66 -8.35 11.05
C VAL A 293 -20.80 -9.45 11.67
N LEU A 294 -20.59 -10.53 10.94
CA LEU A 294 -19.71 -11.62 11.34
C LEU A 294 -18.29 -11.37 10.86
N GLY A 295 -17.32 -11.24 11.77
CA GLY A 295 -15.91 -11.11 11.46
C GLY A 295 -15.23 -12.48 11.36
N LEU A 296 -14.59 -12.75 10.21
CA LEU A 296 -13.77 -13.94 10.01
C LEU A 296 -12.29 -13.55 10.10
N ALA A 297 -11.60 -14.03 11.13
CA ALA A 297 -10.19 -13.76 11.36
C ALA A 297 -9.33 -15.02 11.16
N GLY A 298 -8.08 -14.84 10.72
CA GLY A 298 -7.11 -15.93 10.56
C GLY A 298 -5.85 -15.47 9.87
N VAL A 299 -4.79 -16.26 10.00
CA VAL A 299 -3.52 -16.03 9.30
C VAL A 299 -3.69 -16.42 7.83
N SER A 300 -2.97 -15.74 6.92
CA SER A 300 -2.97 -16.05 5.49
C SER A 300 -2.67 -17.53 5.23
N GLY A 301 -3.40 -18.14 4.29
CA GLY A 301 -3.24 -19.55 3.96
C GLY A 301 -4.15 -20.52 4.74
N ASN A 302 -5.05 -20.02 5.60
CA ASN A 302 -5.98 -20.85 6.39
C ASN A 302 -7.38 -21.03 5.76
N GLY A 303 -7.53 -20.76 4.46
CA GLY A 303 -8.76 -21.07 3.72
C GLY A 303 -9.77 -19.93 3.60
N GLN A 304 -9.47 -18.72 4.10
CA GLN A 304 -10.38 -17.56 3.98
C GLN A 304 -10.70 -17.18 2.52
N PRO A 305 -9.70 -17.08 1.59
CA PRO A 305 -9.98 -16.84 0.19
C PRO A 305 -10.83 -17.92 -0.46
N GLU A 306 -10.55 -19.20 -0.15
CA GLU A 306 -11.28 -20.34 -0.70
C GLU A 306 -12.72 -20.35 -0.20
N LEU A 307 -12.97 -20.03 1.08
CA LEU A 307 -14.31 -19.89 1.64
C LEU A 307 -15.09 -18.79 0.90
N ALA A 308 -14.48 -17.62 0.73
CA ALA A 308 -15.12 -16.52 0.01
C ALA A 308 -15.43 -16.89 -1.45
N GLN A 309 -14.51 -17.59 -2.13
CA GLN A 309 -14.70 -18.04 -3.51
C GLN A 309 -15.82 -19.09 -3.63
N VAL A 310 -15.94 -20.02 -2.68
CA VAL A 310 -17.02 -21.02 -2.69
C VAL A 310 -18.37 -20.34 -2.49
N ILE A 311 -18.50 -19.44 -1.52
CA ILE A 311 -19.74 -18.70 -1.27
C ILE A 311 -20.15 -17.86 -2.51
N ALA A 312 -19.18 -17.27 -3.20
CA ALA A 312 -19.41 -16.47 -4.41
C ALA A 312 -19.60 -17.30 -5.70
N GLY A 313 -19.50 -18.64 -5.62
CA GLY A 313 -19.63 -19.54 -6.78
C GLY A 313 -18.42 -19.54 -7.72
N LEU A 314 -17.27 -19.02 -7.26
CA LEU A 314 -16.04 -18.95 -8.04
C LEU A 314 -15.16 -20.20 -7.89
N ARG A 315 -15.47 -21.05 -6.90
CA ARG A 315 -14.80 -22.31 -6.59
C ARG A 315 -15.83 -23.36 -6.25
N PRO A 316 -15.70 -24.61 -6.74
CA PRO A 316 -16.63 -25.67 -6.36
C PRO A 316 -16.39 -26.12 -4.92
N ALA A 317 -17.46 -26.35 -4.18
CA ALA A 317 -17.45 -27.12 -2.95
C ALA A 317 -17.31 -28.60 -3.27
N SER A 318 -16.46 -29.34 -2.53
CA SER A 318 -16.32 -30.78 -2.63
C SER A 318 -17.34 -31.53 -1.76
N ALA A 319 -17.80 -30.91 -0.66
CA ALA A 319 -18.86 -31.40 0.21
C ALA A 319 -19.49 -30.23 1.00
N GLY A 320 -20.63 -30.52 1.65
CA GLY A 320 -21.36 -29.54 2.47
C GLY A 320 -22.37 -28.72 1.67
N GLN A 321 -22.98 -27.75 2.33
CA GLN A 321 -24.05 -26.91 1.77
C GLN A 321 -23.88 -25.45 2.11
N VAL A 322 -24.27 -24.59 1.17
CA VAL A 322 -24.39 -23.13 1.35
C VAL A 322 -25.82 -22.71 1.04
N LEU A 323 -26.49 -22.05 1.98
CA LEU A 323 -27.85 -21.53 1.81
C LEU A 323 -27.84 -20.02 1.94
N LEU A 324 -28.52 -19.34 1.02
CA LEU A 324 -28.74 -17.89 1.02
C LEU A 324 -30.24 -17.63 1.10
N ASP A 325 -30.70 -16.93 2.14
CA ASP A 325 -32.13 -16.70 2.42
C ASP A 325 -32.96 -18.00 2.37
N GLY A 326 -32.38 -19.09 2.91
CA GLY A 326 -33.00 -20.42 2.94
C GLY A 326 -32.98 -21.21 1.62
N LYS A 327 -32.44 -20.64 0.54
CA LYS A 327 -32.28 -21.30 -0.76
C LYS A 327 -30.87 -21.87 -0.89
N GLU A 328 -30.74 -23.11 -1.32
CA GLU A 328 -29.43 -23.70 -1.58
C GLU A 328 -28.77 -23.05 -2.81
N ILE A 329 -27.50 -22.64 -2.61
CA ILE A 329 -26.68 -22.02 -3.67
C ILE A 329 -25.36 -22.77 -3.90
N THR A 330 -25.18 -23.93 -3.29
CA THR A 330 -23.97 -24.75 -3.40
C THR A 330 -23.66 -25.06 -4.87
N ASN A 331 -22.47 -24.68 -5.32
CA ASN A 331 -22.01 -24.86 -6.71
C ASN A 331 -22.89 -24.18 -7.79
N HIS A 332 -23.73 -23.24 -7.42
CA HIS A 332 -24.41 -22.37 -8.41
C HIS A 332 -23.42 -21.44 -9.09
N SER A 333 -23.80 -20.95 -10.27
CA SER A 333 -22.99 -19.96 -10.99
C SER A 333 -22.96 -18.62 -10.24
N PRO A 334 -21.88 -17.83 -10.35
CA PRO A 334 -21.82 -16.48 -9.77
C PRO A 334 -23.01 -15.60 -10.16
N LYS A 335 -23.50 -15.69 -11.39
CA LYS A 335 -24.62 -14.91 -11.86
C LYS A 335 -25.93 -15.24 -11.11
N GLU A 336 -26.18 -16.53 -10.86
CA GLU A 336 -27.35 -16.96 -10.08
C GLU A 336 -27.25 -16.50 -8.63
N ILE A 337 -26.09 -16.65 -8.02
CA ILE A 337 -25.82 -16.24 -6.62
C ILE A 337 -26.01 -14.73 -6.44
N ILE A 338 -25.48 -13.93 -7.38
CA ILE A 338 -25.66 -12.47 -7.40
C ILE A 338 -27.14 -12.10 -7.54
N THR A 339 -27.88 -12.82 -8.40
CA THR A 339 -29.32 -12.57 -8.60
C THR A 339 -30.14 -12.90 -7.36
N LEU A 340 -29.68 -13.87 -6.54
CA LEU A 340 -30.29 -14.23 -5.27
C LEU A 340 -29.96 -13.27 -4.12
N GLY A 341 -29.10 -12.27 -4.34
CA GLY A 341 -28.87 -11.21 -3.38
C GLY A 341 -27.53 -11.26 -2.63
N LEU A 342 -26.55 -12.02 -3.11
CA LEU A 342 -25.17 -11.95 -2.60
C LEU A 342 -24.39 -10.84 -3.33
N ALA A 343 -23.74 -9.97 -2.57
CA ALA A 343 -22.68 -9.09 -3.09
C ALA A 343 -21.31 -9.59 -2.61
N TYR A 344 -20.30 -9.47 -3.46
CA TYR A 344 -18.93 -9.90 -3.14
C TYR A 344 -17.90 -8.84 -3.48
N ILE A 345 -17.14 -8.43 -2.46
CA ILE A 345 -15.96 -7.56 -2.58
C ILE A 345 -14.73 -8.44 -2.43
N PRO A 346 -13.96 -8.67 -3.51
CA PRO A 346 -12.81 -9.55 -3.47
C PRO A 346 -11.59 -8.89 -2.81
N GLU A 347 -10.70 -9.71 -2.25
CA GLU A 347 -9.42 -9.27 -1.67
C GLU A 347 -8.51 -8.63 -2.72
N GLU A 348 -8.37 -9.27 -3.89
CA GLU A 348 -7.53 -8.81 -5.00
C GLU A 348 -8.32 -7.96 -5.99
N ARG A 349 -8.62 -6.70 -5.62
CA ARG A 349 -9.44 -5.79 -6.45
C ARG A 349 -8.95 -5.62 -7.90
N ASN A 350 -7.60 -5.63 -8.10
CA ASN A 350 -7.00 -5.40 -9.41
C ASN A 350 -7.14 -6.60 -10.37
N ARG A 351 -7.29 -7.81 -9.83
CA ARG A 351 -7.47 -9.05 -10.57
C ARG A 351 -8.93 -9.44 -10.67
N ASP A 352 -9.66 -9.37 -9.55
CA ASP A 352 -10.98 -9.99 -9.41
C ASP A 352 -12.11 -8.96 -9.25
N GLY A 353 -11.78 -7.72 -8.87
CA GLY A 353 -12.77 -6.70 -8.53
C GLY A 353 -13.14 -5.74 -9.66
N MET A 354 -12.26 -5.51 -10.64
CA MET A 354 -12.46 -4.53 -11.70
C MET A 354 -11.81 -4.91 -13.02
N ILE A 355 -12.29 -4.34 -14.11
CA ILE A 355 -11.63 -4.39 -15.41
C ILE A 355 -10.88 -3.06 -15.60
N LYS A 356 -9.54 -3.13 -15.59
CA LYS A 356 -8.65 -1.95 -15.55
C LYS A 356 -8.81 -1.01 -16.73
N ASP A 357 -9.02 -1.56 -17.94
CA ASP A 357 -9.14 -0.78 -19.17
C ASP A 357 -10.56 -0.26 -19.43
N PHE A 358 -11.55 -0.77 -18.69
CA PHE A 358 -12.92 -0.27 -18.76
C PHE A 358 -13.04 1.04 -17.97
N THR A 359 -13.98 1.86 -18.41
CA THR A 359 -14.33 3.13 -17.75
C THR A 359 -14.98 2.91 -16.38
N VAL A 360 -15.05 3.96 -15.58
CA VAL A 360 -15.81 3.97 -14.32
C VAL A 360 -17.27 3.56 -14.57
N ALA A 361 -17.91 4.11 -15.61
CA ALA A 361 -19.29 3.79 -15.95
C ALA A 361 -19.48 2.32 -16.29
N GLU A 362 -18.61 1.74 -17.12
CA GLU A 362 -18.68 0.33 -17.49
C GLU A 362 -18.45 -0.60 -16.29
N ASN A 363 -17.50 -0.29 -15.41
CA ASN A 363 -17.27 -1.06 -14.18
C ASN A 363 -18.46 -0.98 -13.21
N LEU A 364 -19.14 0.15 -13.13
CA LEU A 364 -20.32 0.32 -12.26
C LEU A 364 -21.50 -0.55 -12.68
N ILE A 365 -21.68 -0.80 -13.98
CA ILE A 365 -22.85 -1.52 -14.50
C ILE A 365 -22.57 -2.97 -14.92
N MET A 366 -21.31 -3.45 -14.76
CA MET A 366 -20.90 -4.75 -15.32
C MET A 366 -21.71 -5.95 -14.81
N ARG A 367 -22.39 -5.81 -13.68
CA ARG A 367 -23.29 -6.83 -13.11
C ARG A 367 -24.71 -6.76 -13.64
N ASP A 368 -25.08 -5.66 -14.32
CA ASP A 368 -26.46 -5.31 -14.71
C ASP A 368 -26.61 -5.12 -16.22
N THR A 369 -25.62 -5.57 -17.00
CA THR A 369 -25.55 -5.37 -18.46
C THR A 369 -26.68 -6.05 -19.25
N ASP A 370 -27.41 -6.96 -18.66
CA ASP A 370 -28.53 -7.69 -19.26
C ASP A 370 -29.91 -7.29 -18.70
N GLN A 371 -29.96 -6.26 -17.83
CA GLN A 371 -31.17 -5.84 -17.14
C GLN A 371 -31.63 -4.43 -17.58
N GLU A 372 -32.95 -4.18 -17.58
CA GLU A 372 -33.49 -2.82 -17.69
C GLU A 372 -33.14 -2.02 -16.42
N PRO A 373 -32.82 -0.72 -16.51
CA PRO A 373 -32.90 0.12 -17.69
C PRO A 373 -31.63 0.16 -18.57
N PHE A 374 -30.59 -0.62 -18.24
CA PHE A 374 -29.24 -0.56 -18.85
C PHE A 374 -29.17 -1.29 -20.17
N SER A 375 -30.01 -2.31 -20.36
CA SER A 375 -30.10 -3.07 -21.62
C SER A 375 -31.53 -3.35 -21.98
N LYS A 376 -31.79 -3.30 -23.28
CA LYS A 376 -33.08 -3.71 -23.86
C LYS A 376 -32.86 -4.45 -25.17
N ARG A 377 -33.33 -5.68 -25.28
CA ARG A 377 -33.16 -6.58 -26.44
C ARG A 377 -31.73 -6.72 -26.92
N GLY A 378 -30.75 -6.76 -25.96
CA GLY A 378 -29.33 -6.92 -26.24
C GLY A 378 -28.60 -5.62 -26.61
N PHE A 379 -29.25 -4.48 -26.62
CA PHE A 379 -28.63 -3.17 -26.87
C PHE A 379 -28.49 -2.38 -25.56
N LEU A 380 -27.28 -1.86 -25.30
CA LEU A 380 -27.00 -1.03 -24.13
C LEU A 380 -27.63 0.37 -24.27
N ASN A 381 -28.20 0.85 -23.18
CA ASN A 381 -28.74 2.20 -23.06
C ASN A 381 -27.69 3.11 -22.37
N PHE A 382 -26.80 3.69 -23.15
CA PHE A 382 -25.72 4.56 -22.65
C PHE A 382 -26.20 5.76 -21.84
N LYS A 383 -27.43 6.28 -22.15
CA LYS A 383 -28.02 7.40 -21.41
C LYS A 383 -28.38 6.97 -19.96
N ALA A 384 -28.97 5.80 -19.81
CA ALA A 384 -29.29 5.26 -18.50
C ALA A 384 -27.99 4.92 -17.70
N ILE A 385 -27.01 4.32 -18.39
CA ILE A 385 -25.69 4.00 -17.81
C ILE A 385 -25.00 5.26 -17.28
N SER A 386 -24.90 6.31 -18.11
CA SER A 386 -24.26 7.57 -17.70
C SER A 386 -25.01 8.26 -16.56
N SER A 387 -26.33 8.22 -16.57
CA SER A 387 -27.14 8.77 -15.47
C SER A 387 -26.87 8.07 -14.15
N GLN A 388 -26.89 6.73 -14.14
CA GLN A 388 -26.61 5.90 -12.97
C GLN A 388 -25.17 6.09 -12.48
N ALA A 389 -24.19 6.06 -13.38
CA ALA A 389 -22.79 6.25 -13.05
C ALA A 389 -22.54 7.60 -12.37
N ASN A 390 -23.10 8.70 -12.90
CA ASN A 390 -22.98 10.02 -12.29
C ASN A 390 -23.63 10.08 -10.89
N GLN A 391 -24.78 9.41 -10.72
CA GLN A 391 -25.44 9.33 -9.42
C GLN A 391 -24.56 8.58 -8.39
N MET A 392 -23.95 7.45 -8.80
CA MET A 392 -23.08 6.65 -7.93
C MET A 392 -21.79 7.36 -7.60
N VAL A 393 -21.15 8.02 -8.57
CA VAL A 393 -19.96 8.84 -8.35
C VAL A 393 -20.21 9.89 -7.26
N ARG A 394 -21.36 10.55 -7.28
CA ARG A 394 -21.75 11.53 -6.25
C ARG A 394 -22.07 10.87 -4.91
N ARG A 395 -22.88 9.80 -4.91
CA ARG A 395 -23.35 9.12 -3.68
C ARG A 395 -22.19 8.52 -2.88
N PHE A 396 -21.21 7.90 -3.56
CA PHE A 396 -20.06 7.24 -2.94
C PHE A 396 -18.82 8.13 -2.89
N VAL A 397 -18.93 9.41 -3.25
CA VAL A 397 -17.83 10.39 -3.21
C VAL A 397 -16.59 9.85 -3.94
N ILE A 398 -16.77 9.35 -5.17
CA ILE A 398 -15.69 8.82 -6.00
C ILE A 398 -14.98 10.00 -6.67
N LYS A 399 -13.70 10.20 -6.37
CA LYS A 399 -12.88 11.22 -7.03
C LYS A 399 -12.41 10.69 -8.40
N THR A 400 -13.01 11.19 -9.47
CA THR A 400 -12.67 10.87 -10.87
C THR A 400 -12.86 12.13 -11.74
N PRO A 401 -12.00 12.35 -12.77
CA PRO A 401 -12.21 13.44 -13.74
C PRO A 401 -13.54 13.33 -14.48
N SER A 402 -13.93 12.09 -14.84
CA SER A 402 -15.19 11.80 -15.52
C SER A 402 -15.60 10.33 -15.32
N ILE A 403 -16.84 9.99 -15.66
CA ILE A 403 -17.31 8.60 -15.69
C ILE A 403 -16.67 7.77 -16.81
N GLU A 404 -16.08 8.44 -17.82
CA GLU A 404 -15.35 7.83 -18.94
C GLU A 404 -13.87 7.55 -18.62
N THR A 405 -13.41 7.93 -17.42
CA THR A 405 -12.03 7.67 -17.00
C THR A 405 -11.79 6.17 -16.84
N PRO A 406 -10.74 5.59 -17.44
CA PRO A 406 -10.39 4.18 -17.23
C PRO A 406 -10.04 3.89 -15.77
N MET A 407 -10.48 2.73 -15.25
CA MET A 407 -10.24 2.34 -13.84
C MET A 407 -8.78 2.32 -13.44
N LYS A 408 -7.86 1.97 -14.34
CA LYS A 408 -6.42 1.97 -14.09
C LYS A 408 -5.84 3.34 -13.71
N SER A 409 -6.55 4.42 -14.05
CA SER A 409 -6.13 5.81 -13.75
C SER A 409 -6.60 6.28 -12.37
N LEU A 410 -7.44 5.52 -11.67
CA LEU A 410 -7.93 5.87 -10.34
C LEU A 410 -6.92 5.46 -9.25
N SER A 411 -6.91 6.24 -8.16
CA SER A 411 -6.24 5.79 -6.94
C SER A 411 -6.92 4.53 -6.38
N GLY A 412 -6.15 3.75 -5.60
CA GLY A 412 -6.66 2.51 -5.00
C GLY A 412 -7.96 2.71 -4.19
N GLY A 413 -8.04 3.79 -3.40
CA GLY A 413 -9.24 4.12 -2.64
C GLY A 413 -10.44 4.46 -3.53
N ASN A 414 -10.25 5.22 -4.61
CA ASN A 414 -11.36 5.51 -5.54
C ASN A 414 -11.79 4.29 -6.35
N ALA A 415 -10.86 3.43 -6.77
CA ALA A 415 -11.19 2.15 -7.39
C ALA A 415 -12.01 1.25 -6.44
N GLN A 416 -11.66 1.21 -5.16
CA GLN A 416 -12.42 0.47 -4.14
C GLN A 416 -13.84 1.04 -3.97
N LYS A 417 -13.99 2.36 -3.97
CA LYS A 417 -15.32 3.02 -3.92
C LYS A 417 -16.19 2.68 -5.13
N VAL A 418 -15.62 2.52 -6.33
CA VAL A 418 -16.36 2.06 -7.52
C VAL A 418 -16.87 0.63 -7.30
N ILE A 419 -16.03 -0.28 -6.78
CA ILE A 419 -16.45 -1.65 -6.49
C ILE A 419 -17.56 -1.67 -5.42
N LEU A 420 -17.38 -0.94 -4.32
CA LEU A 420 -18.40 -0.80 -3.26
C LEU A 420 -19.72 -0.22 -3.82
N ALA A 421 -19.64 0.83 -4.63
CA ALA A 421 -20.81 1.45 -5.25
C ALA A 421 -21.59 0.45 -6.12
N ARG A 422 -20.89 -0.33 -6.93
CA ARG A 422 -21.49 -1.39 -7.77
C ARG A 422 -22.19 -2.44 -6.93
N GLU A 423 -21.49 -3.00 -5.94
CA GLU A 423 -22.01 -4.11 -5.15
C GLU A 423 -23.17 -3.68 -4.23
N LEU A 424 -23.07 -2.51 -3.57
CA LEU A 424 -24.08 -2.03 -2.62
C LEU A 424 -25.32 -1.41 -3.30
N SER A 425 -25.21 -0.90 -4.55
CA SER A 425 -26.35 -0.30 -5.25
C SER A 425 -27.46 -1.31 -5.57
N ARG A 426 -27.15 -2.58 -5.59
CA ARG A 426 -28.09 -3.68 -5.83
C ARG A 426 -28.91 -4.06 -4.58
N GLN A 427 -28.64 -3.44 -3.42
CA GLN A 427 -29.28 -3.73 -2.14
C GLN A 427 -29.21 -5.22 -1.76
N PRO A 428 -28.00 -5.79 -1.67
CA PRO A 428 -27.85 -7.23 -1.39
C PRO A 428 -28.40 -7.59 -0.02
N SER A 429 -28.88 -8.83 0.14
CA SER A 429 -29.27 -9.37 1.44
C SER A 429 -28.07 -9.78 2.28
N VAL A 430 -26.98 -10.20 1.62
CA VAL A 430 -25.69 -10.52 2.24
C VAL A 430 -24.54 -9.86 1.48
N LEU A 431 -23.66 -9.21 2.22
CA LEU A 431 -22.41 -8.66 1.71
C LEU A 431 -21.24 -9.50 2.24
N LEU A 432 -20.53 -10.16 1.34
CA LEU A 432 -19.25 -10.81 1.62
C LEU A 432 -18.11 -9.87 1.26
N ALA A 433 -17.35 -9.41 2.25
CA ALA A 433 -16.26 -8.45 2.04
C ALA A 433 -14.92 -9.05 2.49
N ALA A 434 -14.06 -9.40 1.52
CA ALA A 434 -12.74 -9.92 1.77
C ALA A 434 -11.72 -8.78 1.78
N GLN A 435 -11.18 -8.44 2.95
CA GLN A 435 -10.22 -7.34 3.17
C GLN A 435 -10.62 -6.02 2.45
N PRO A 436 -11.83 -5.47 2.67
CA PRO A 436 -12.37 -4.35 1.90
C PRO A 436 -11.56 -3.06 2.00
N THR A 437 -10.71 -2.94 3.03
CA THR A 437 -9.85 -1.78 3.28
C THR A 437 -8.41 -1.97 2.81
N ARG A 438 -8.06 -3.13 2.23
CA ARG A 438 -6.69 -3.42 1.78
C ARG A 438 -6.21 -2.41 0.74
N GLY A 439 -5.08 -1.74 1.03
CA GLY A 439 -4.49 -0.72 0.14
C GLY A 439 -5.41 0.48 -0.10
N VAL A 440 -6.23 0.80 0.89
CA VAL A 440 -7.08 1.99 0.96
C VAL A 440 -6.53 2.86 2.09
N ASP A 441 -6.50 4.16 1.88
CA ASP A 441 -6.07 5.13 2.87
C ASP A 441 -7.14 5.39 3.95
N ILE A 442 -6.73 6.01 5.05
CA ILE A 442 -7.58 6.28 6.21
C ILE A 442 -8.83 7.09 5.82
N GLY A 443 -8.70 8.06 4.91
CA GLY A 443 -9.81 8.91 4.50
C GLY A 443 -10.82 8.24 3.59
N ALA A 444 -10.45 7.10 2.98
CA ALA A 444 -11.33 6.32 2.12
C ALA A 444 -11.95 5.11 2.84
N THR A 445 -11.40 4.74 4.01
CA THR A 445 -11.94 3.72 4.92
C THR A 445 -13.06 4.30 5.78
#